data_87afbfc0afe55e991552e74a6e6595b5
#
_entry.id   87afbfc0afe55e991552e74a6e6595b5
#
_cell.length_a   1.000
_cell.length_b   1.000
_cell.length_c   1.000
_cell.angle_alpha   90.00
_cell.angle_beta   90.00
_cell.angle_gamma   90.00
#
_symmetry.space_group_name_H-M   'P 1'
#
loop_
_entity.id
_entity.type
_entity.pdbx_description
1 polymer ?
#
loop_
_entity_poly.entity_id
_entity_poly.type
_entity_poly.pdbx_seq_one_letter_code
_entity_poly.pdbx_strand_id
1 'polypeptide(L)'
;MDKLAVGPGYPEGVIDLARSPSDNIRAIAAAKGVAPGDIIACVLDRPRHADLIAELRALGCGISLISDGDVAGVIAVTDPDTTIDVYMGQGGAPEGVLAAAALRCVGGQFQGRLVFRNDDERARAARWGVTDLDRIYHLEELASGDVIFAATGVTDGTLLKGVKRRRDCITTESVVMRASTGTVRWVKGEHHREPGMTC
;
A
#
# COMPACT_ATOMS: atom_id res chain seq x y z
N MET A 1 -6.18 -11.02 -1.92
CA MET A 1 -6.10 -10.51 -0.53
C MET A 1 -6.84 -9.18 -0.48
N ASP A 2 -7.82 -9.06 0.44
CA ASP A 2 -8.34 -7.74 0.83
C ASP A 2 -7.28 -7.02 1.64
N LYS A 3 -7.18 -5.72 1.50
CA LYS A 3 -6.15 -4.88 2.12
C LYS A 3 -6.79 -3.59 2.64
N LEU A 4 -6.39 -3.22 3.84
CA LEU A 4 -6.79 -1.96 4.47
C LEU A 4 -5.56 -1.38 5.18
N ALA A 5 -5.22 -0.13 4.89
CA ALA A 5 -4.02 0.50 5.43
C ALA A 5 -4.21 1.99 5.69
N VAL A 6 -3.61 2.47 6.78
CA VAL A 6 -3.49 3.89 7.13
C VAL A 6 -2.06 4.22 7.52
N GLY A 7 -1.68 5.48 7.37
CA GLY A 7 -0.38 6.00 7.77
C GLY A 7 -0.16 6.02 9.29
N PRO A 8 1.01 6.50 9.74
CA PRO A 8 1.30 6.69 11.15
C PRO A 8 0.44 7.78 11.79
N GLY A 9 0.37 7.78 13.14
CA GLY A 9 -0.33 8.82 13.90
C GLY A 9 -1.78 8.54 14.25
N TYR A 10 -2.38 7.50 13.68
CA TYR A 10 -3.71 7.04 14.08
C TYR A 10 -3.66 6.13 15.31
N PRO A 11 -4.68 6.14 16.18
CA PRO A 11 -4.77 5.22 17.32
C PRO A 11 -4.82 3.77 16.83
N GLU A 12 -4.27 2.85 17.61
CA GLU A 12 -4.33 1.42 17.32
C GLU A 12 -5.79 0.95 17.18
N GLY A 13 -6.05 0.11 16.17
CA GLY A 13 -7.40 -0.41 15.90
C GLY A 13 -8.35 0.59 15.23
N VAL A 14 -7.86 1.73 14.73
CA VAL A 14 -8.67 2.67 13.95
C VAL A 14 -9.28 2.01 12.72
N ILE A 15 -8.57 1.06 12.12
CA ILE A 15 -9.03 0.27 10.98
C ILE A 15 -9.33 -1.17 11.36
N ASP A 16 -10.35 -1.77 10.70
CA ASP A 16 -10.72 -3.16 10.90
C ASP A 16 -11.40 -3.72 9.62
N LEU A 17 -10.81 -4.73 8.99
CA LEU A 17 -11.38 -5.41 7.82
C LEU A 17 -12.70 -6.15 8.08
N ALA A 18 -13.06 -6.36 9.36
CA ALA A 18 -14.36 -6.91 9.73
C ALA A 18 -15.50 -5.87 9.68
N ARG A 19 -15.15 -4.57 9.68
CA ARG A 19 -16.13 -3.47 9.55
C ARG A 19 -16.41 -3.16 8.08
N SER A 20 -17.53 -2.48 7.84
CA SER A 20 -17.84 -1.93 6.51
C SER A 20 -16.78 -0.87 6.09
N PRO A 21 -16.58 -0.62 4.79
CA PRO A 21 -15.79 0.51 4.30
C PRO A 21 -16.23 1.84 4.91
N SER A 22 -17.52 2.11 4.96
CA SER A 22 -18.09 3.31 5.55
C SER A 22 -17.75 3.49 7.03
N ASP A 23 -17.77 2.40 7.82
CA ASP A 23 -17.45 2.47 9.24
C ASP A 23 -15.95 2.72 9.47
N ASN A 24 -15.09 2.15 8.63
CA ASN A 24 -13.66 2.46 8.64
C ASN A 24 -13.40 3.93 8.32
N ILE A 25 -14.05 4.49 7.29
CA ILE A 25 -13.92 5.92 6.97
C ILE A 25 -14.38 6.80 8.13
N ARG A 26 -15.51 6.47 8.76
CA ARG A 26 -16.00 7.23 9.95
C ARG A 26 -15.03 7.17 11.11
N ALA A 27 -14.42 6.00 11.37
CA ALA A 27 -13.43 5.83 12.43
C ALA A 27 -12.16 6.65 12.15
N ILE A 28 -11.65 6.63 10.92
CA ILE A 28 -10.49 7.42 10.49
C ILE A 28 -10.80 8.92 10.59
N ALA A 29 -11.96 9.36 10.11
CA ALA A 29 -12.39 10.76 10.16
C ALA A 29 -12.50 11.26 11.61
N ALA A 30 -13.11 10.45 12.50
CA ALA A 30 -13.19 10.77 13.91
C ALA A 30 -11.81 10.89 14.56
N ALA A 31 -10.88 9.97 14.26
CA ALA A 31 -9.52 10.00 14.79
C ALA A 31 -8.72 11.20 14.26
N LYS A 32 -8.98 11.63 13.02
CA LYS A 32 -8.36 12.82 12.39
C LYS A 32 -9.02 14.13 12.84
N GLY A 33 -10.25 14.07 13.39
CA GLY A 33 -11.02 15.25 13.79
C GLY A 33 -11.65 16.00 12.62
N VAL A 34 -12.02 15.30 11.55
CA VAL A 34 -12.61 15.85 10.32
C VAL A 34 -13.94 15.14 9.96
N ALA A 35 -14.67 15.66 8.97
CA ALA A 35 -15.85 14.96 8.46
C ALA A 35 -15.45 13.77 7.56
N PRO A 36 -16.29 12.72 7.44
CA PRO A 36 -16.03 11.61 6.53
C PRO A 36 -15.79 12.00 5.07
N GLY A 37 -16.40 13.11 4.61
CA GLY A 37 -16.20 13.67 3.28
C GLY A 37 -14.81 14.27 3.04
N ASP A 38 -14.07 14.57 4.10
CA ASP A 38 -12.70 15.12 4.04
C ASP A 38 -11.63 14.01 3.97
N ILE A 39 -12.03 12.74 4.10
CA ILE A 39 -11.14 11.59 3.96
C ILE A 39 -10.97 11.24 2.49
N ILE A 40 -9.74 10.96 2.08
CA ILE A 40 -9.41 10.51 0.73
C ILE A 40 -8.93 9.06 0.77
N ALA A 41 -9.72 8.18 0.15
CA ALA A 41 -9.40 6.76 0.01
C ALA A 41 -8.71 6.48 -1.34
N CYS A 42 -7.57 5.81 -1.29
CA CYS A 42 -6.91 5.25 -2.48
C CYS A 42 -7.48 3.86 -2.78
N VAL A 43 -7.95 3.66 -4.00
CA VAL A 43 -8.57 2.41 -4.46
C VAL A 43 -8.07 2.07 -5.87
N LEU A 44 -7.78 0.79 -6.13
CA LEU A 44 -7.50 0.33 -7.49
C LEU A 44 -8.76 0.43 -8.36
N ASP A 45 -8.64 1.04 -9.54
CA ASP A 45 -9.70 1.09 -10.55
C ASP A 45 -9.84 -0.27 -11.22
N ARG A 46 -10.66 -1.12 -10.62
CA ARG A 46 -10.98 -2.48 -11.10
C ARG A 46 -12.46 -2.77 -10.92
N PRO A 47 -13.09 -3.53 -11.83
CA PRO A 47 -14.52 -3.88 -11.73
C PRO A 47 -14.90 -4.51 -10.38
N ARG A 48 -14.01 -5.28 -9.77
CA ARG A 48 -14.22 -5.89 -8.45
C ARG A 48 -14.36 -4.91 -7.29
N HIS A 49 -14.01 -3.64 -7.49
CA HIS A 49 -14.13 -2.57 -6.49
C HIS A 49 -15.34 -1.66 -6.72
N ALA A 50 -16.23 -2.00 -7.67
CA ALA A 50 -17.38 -1.15 -8.01
C ALA A 50 -18.26 -0.86 -6.78
N ASP A 51 -18.56 -1.88 -5.98
CA ASP A 51 -19.39 -1.75 -4.78
C ASP A 51 -18.68 -0.93 -3.69
N LEU A 52 -17.39 -1.17 -3.46
CA LEU A 52 -16.57 -0.37 -2.56
C LEU A 52 -16.58 1.11 -2.97
N ILE A 53 -16.33 1.39 -4.23
CA ILE A 53 -16.31 2.75 -4.77
C ILE A 53 -17.70 3.41 -4.64
N ALA A 54 -18.77 2.67 -4.90
CA ALA A 54 -20.14 3.18 -4.75
C ALA A 54 -20.45 3.52 -3.29
N GLU A 55 -20.05 2.67 -2.32
CA GLU A 55 -20.23 2.92 -0.90
C GLU A 55 -19.46 4.16 -0.43
N LEU A 56 -18.19 4.30 -0.83
CA LEU A 56 -17.38 5.47 -0.49
C LEU A 56 -17.95 6.77 -1.08
N ARG A 57 -18.45 6.73 -2.32
CA ARG A 57 -19.14 7.86 -2.95
C ARG A 57 -20.42 8.26 -2.22
N ALA A 58 -21.21 7.27 -1.81
CA ALA A 58 -22.44 7.53 -1.05
C ALA A 58 -22.17 8.19 0.30
N LEU A 59 -21.01 7.93 0.90
CA LEU A 59 -20.56 8.59 2.13
C LEU A 59 -20.01 10.01 1.89
N GLY A 60 -19.77 10.40 0.64
CA GLY A 60 -19.12 11.67 0.25
C GLY A 60 -17.60 11.66 0.38
N CYS A 61 -16.98 10.51 0.65
CA CYS A 61 -15.54 10.35 0.76
C CYS A 61 -14.83 10.68 -0.58
N GLY A 62 -13.69 11.38 -0.52
CA GLY A 62 -12.82 11.57 -1.67
C GLY A 62 -12.20 10.24 -2.11
N ILE A 63 -12.06 10.02 -3.42
CA ILE A 63 -11.51 8.77 -3.95
C ILE A 63 -10.39 9.08 -4.94
N SER A 64 -9.20 8.59 -4.62
CA SER A 64 -8.05 8.56 -5.53
C SER A 64 -8.01 7.20 -6.22
N LEU A 65 -8.42 7.14 -7.49
CA LEU A 65 -8.36 5.92 -8.28
C LEU A 65 -6.99 5.74 -8.90
N ILE A 66 -6.38 4.59 -8.68
CA ILE A 66 -5.10 4.20 -9.30
C ILE A 66 -5.32 3.03 -10.26
N SER A 67 -4.69 3.11 -11.43
CA SER A 67 -4.81 2.06 -12.45
C SER A 67 -4.03 0.80 -12.11
N ASP A 68 -2.93 0.92 -11.36
CA ASP A 68 -2.03 -0.17 -10.96
C ASP A 68 -1.15 0.24 -9.78
N GLY A 69 -0.38 -0.70 -9.20
CA GLY A 69 0.62 -0.40 -8.18
C GLY A 69 0.04 -0.28 -6.78
N ASP A 70 -0.68 -1.30 -6.31
CA ASP A 70 -1.26 -1.32 -4.96
C ASP A 70 -0.23 -1.16 -3.83
N VAL A 71 1.02 -1.62 -4.03
CA VAL A 71 2.12 -1.37 -3.09
C VAL A 71 2.41 0.14 -2.97
N ALA A 72 2.50 0.85 -4.10
CA ALA A 72 2.69 2.28 -4.10
C ALA A 72 1.48 3.02 -3.49
N GLY A 73 0.26 2.56 -3.78
CA GLY A 73 -0.97 3.09 -3.20
C GLY A 73 -1.02 2.94 -1.67
N VAL A 74 -0.53 1.81 -1.14
CA VAL A 74 -0.41 1.61 0.31
C VAL A 74 0.68 2.52 0.90
N ILE A 75 1.84 2.64 0.25
CA ILE A 75 2.91 3.53 0.74
C ILE A 75 2.46 4.99 0.75
N ALA A 76 1.62 5.40 -0.20
CA ALA A 76 1.14 6.78 -0.30
C ALA A 76 0.38 7.26 0.96
N VAL A 77 -0.19 6.35 1.78
CA VAL A 77 -0.83 6.74 3.06
C VAL A 77 0.18 7.24 4.10
N THR A 78 1.47 7.01 3.91
CA THR A 78 2.54 7.43 4.82
C THR A 78 3.30 8.67 4.35
N ASP A 79 3.03 9.12 3.13
CA ASP A 79 3.70 10.27 2.53
C ASP A 79 2.93 11.56 2.88
N PRO A 80 3.53 12.47 3.65
CA PRO A 80 2.89 13.72 4.05
C PRO A 80 2.58 14.67 2.88
N ASP A 81 3.25 14.46 1.74
CA ASP A 81 3.02 15.27 0.53
C ASP A 81 1.80 14.79 -0.27
N THR A 82 1.22 13.63 0.09
CA THR A 82 -0.03 13.15 -0.48
C THR A 82 -1.23 13.54 0.38
N THR A 83 -2.40 13.58 -0.25
CA THR A 83 -3.66 13.80 0.47
C THR A 83 -4.38 12.49 0.82
N ILE A 84 -3.73 11.34 0.61
CA ILE A 84 -4.35 10.03 0.78
C ILE A 84 -4.31 9.64 2.27
N ASP A 85 -5.48 9.38 2.85
CA ASP A 85 -5.64 8.99 4.25
C ASP A 85 -5.65 7.47 4.46
N VAL A 86 -6.23 6.75 3.50
CA VAL A 86 -6.44 5.31 3.62
C VAL A 86 -6.32 4.62 2.27
N TYR A 87 -5.76 3.42 2.26
CA TYR A 87 -5.83 2.50 1.13
C TYR A 87 -6.86 1.41 1.43
N MET A 88 -7.76 1.15 0.49
CA MET A 88 -8.74 0.08 0.56
C MET A 88 -8.82 -0.68 -0.75
N GLY A 89 -8.86 -2.00 -0.70
CA GLY A 89 -9.14 -2.77 -1.90
C GLY A 89 -8.56 -4.17 -1.89
N GLN A 90 -8.75 -4.87 -3.00
CA GLN A 90 -8.32 -6.24 -3.20
C GLN A 90 -7.24 -6.31 -4.26
N GLY A 91 -6.15 -6.99 -3.96
CA GLY A 91 -5.03 -7.24 -4.87
C GLY A 91 -4.33 -8.57 -4.57
N GLY A 92 -3.15 -8.79 -5.13
CA GLY A 92 -2.35 -9.97 -4.87
C GLY A 92 -1.87 -10.07 -3.42
N ALA A 93 -1.79 -11.29 -2.89
CA ALA A 93 -1.29 -11.52 -1.53
C ALA A 93 0.21 -11.21 -1.40
N PRO A 94 1.09 -11.57 -2.37
CA PRO A 94 2.50 -11.19 -2.33
C PRO A 94 2.72 -9.68 -2.24
N GLU A 95 1.96 -8.89 -3.02
CA GLU A 95 2.01 -7.43 -2.97
C GLU A 95 1.52 -6.88 -1.62
N GLY A 96 0.59 -7.59 -0.95
CA GLY A 96 0.16 -7.25 0.41
C GLY A 96 1.29 -7.39 1.43
N VAL A 97 2.09 -8.45 1.33
CA VAL A 97 3.28 -8.64 2.19
C VAL A 97 4.33 -7.57 1.92
N LEU A 98 4.58 -7.22 0.65
CA LEU A 98 5.51 -6.13 0.29
C LEU A 98 5.03 -4.78 0.85
N ALA A 99 3.73 -4.49 0.74
CA ALA A 99 3.15 -3.27 1.29
C ALA A 99 3.26 -3.22 2.83
N ALA A 100 2.98 -4.33 3.52
CA ALA A 100 3.17 -4.45 4.96
C ALA A 100 4.65 -4.25 5.35
N ALA A 101 5.59 -4.79 4.56
CA ALA A 101 7.02 -4.61 4.78
C ALA A 101 7.45 -3.13 4.68
N ALA A 102 6.91 -2.39 3.71
CA ALA A 102 7.16 -0.96 3.58
C ALA A 102 6.58 -0.17 4.78
N LEU A 103 5.31 -0.43 5.15
CA LEU A 103 4.69 0.22 6.31
C LEU A 103 5.41 -0.11 7.62
N ARG A 104 5.94 -1.32 7.75
CA ARG A 104 6.78 -1.70 8.91
C ARG A 104 7.98 -0.78 9.08
N CYS A 105 8.53 -0.27 7.98
CA CYS A 105 9.69 0.61 8.00
C CYS A 105 9.36 2.05 8.40
N VAL A 106 8.15 2.54 8.09
CA VAL A 106 7.79 3.97 8.24
C VAL A 106 6.67 4.21 9.24
N GLY A 107 6.06 3.15 9.77
CA GLY A 107 4.91 3.21 10.65
C GLY A 107 3.59 3.14 9.88
N GLY A 108 2.50 3.03 10.64
CA GLY A 108 1.16 2.87 10.10
C GLY A 108 0.52 1.55 10.51
N GLN A 109 -0.71 1.32 10.06
CA GLN A 109 -1.44 0.09 10.33
C GLN A 109 -1.81 -0.57 9.00
N PHE A 110 -1.71 -1.88 8.97
CA PHE A 110 -2.09 -2.69 7.82
C PHE A 110 -2.86 -3.92 8.26
N GLN A 111 -3.94 -4.21 7.56
CA GLN A 111 -4.65 -5.47 7.69
C GLN A 111 -4.82 -6.11 6.32
N GLY A 112 -4.67 -7.43 6.27
CA GLY A 112 -4.87 -8.24 5.08
C GLY A 112 -5.71 -9.48 5.38
N ARG A 113 -6.66 -9.82 4.48
CA ARG A 113 -7.43 -11.06 4.53
C ARG A 113 -7.32 -11.77 3.19
N LEU A 114 -7.00 -13.06 3.21
CA LEU A 114 -6.94 -13.87 2.00
C LEU A 114 -8.32 -13.98 1.36
N VAL A 115 -8.36 -13.91 0.03
CA VAL A 115 -9.57 -14.11 -0.76
C VAL A 115 -9.34 -15.28 -1.69
N PHE A 116 -10.25 -16.23 -1.65
CA PHE A 116 -10.19 -17.47 -2.43
C PHE A 116 -11.29 -17.46 -3.47
N ARG A 117 -10.93 -17.63 -4.74
CA ARG A 117 -11.86 -17.60 -5.88
C ARG A 117 -12.51 -18.95 -6.16
N ASN A 118 -11.87 -20.03 -5.69
CA ASN A 118 -12.34 -21.41 -5.93
C ASN A 118 -11.78 -22.37 -4.85
N ASP A 119 -12.27 -23.61 -4.87
CA ASP A 119 -11.89 -24.63 -3.90
C ASP A 119 -10.43 -25.11 -4.06
N ASP A 120 -9.86 -25.02 -5.25
CA ASP A 120 -8.44 -25.37 -5.46
C ASP A 120 -7.51 -24.37 -4.74
N GLU A 121 -7.85 -23.09 -4.72
CA GLU A 121 -7.12 -22.08 -3.95
C GLU A 121 -7.25 -22.32 -2.45
N ARG A 122 -8.44 -22.70 -1.97
CA ARG A 122 -8.67 -23.07 -0.55
C ARG A 122 -7.89 -24.33 -0.17
N ALA A 123 -7.94 -25.36 -0.99
CA ALA A 123 -7.17 -26.60 -0.77
C ALA A 123 -5.65 -26.37 -0.77
N ARG A 124 -5.16 -25.46 -1.61
CA ARG A 124 -3.75 -25.07 -1.63
C ARG A 124 -3.36 -24.32 -0.37
N ALA A 125 -4.17 -23.38 0.08
CA ALA A 125 -3.95 -22.65 1.33
C ALA A 125 -3.92 -23.60 2.54
N ALA A 126 -4.84 -24.56 2.62
CA ALA A 126 -4.86 -25.58 3.66
C ALA A 126 -3.57 -26.42 3.68
N ARG A 127 -3.04 -26.81 2.50
CA ARG A 127 -1.74 -27.52 2.41
C ARG A 127 -0.56 -26.70 2.91
N TRP A 128 -0.66 -25.37 2.88
CA TRP A 128 0.33 -24.44 3.41
C TRP A 128 0.08 -24.05 4.88
N GLY A 129 -0.87 -24.74 5.54
CA GLY A 129 -1.15 -24.55 6.96
C GLY A 129 -2.11 -23.40 7.28
N VAL A 130 -2.78 -22.82 6.29
CA VAL A 130 -3.85 -21.84 6.51
C VAL A 130 -5.11 -22.59 6.91
N THR A 131 -5.41 -22.61 8.21
CA THR A 131 -6.57 -23.32 8.78
C THR A 131 -7.80 -22.43 8.91
N ASP A 132 -7.58 -21.15 9.17
CA ASP A 132 -8.63 -20.13 9.24
C ASP A 132 -8.61 -19.31 7.94
N LEU A 133 -9.60 -19.52 7.09
CA LEU A 133 -9.70 -18.88 5.77
C LEU A 133 -10.16 -17.42 5.83
N ASP A 134 -10.80 -17.03 6.94
CA ASP A 134 -11.33 -15.68 7.15
C ASP A 134 -10.42 -14.82 8.04
N ARG A 135 -9.25 -15.39 8.42
CA ARG A 135 -8.30 -14.71 9.30
C ARG A 135 -7.86 -13.37 8.74
N ILE A 136 -7.92 -12.36 9.58
CA ILE A 136 -7.31 -11.05 9.34
C ILE A 136 -5.88 -11.09 9.88
N TYR A 137 -4.93 -10.83 9.01
CA TYR A 137 -3.51 -10.73 9.33
C TYR A 137 -3.15 -9.26 9.56
N HIS A 138 -2.46 -8.98 10.65
CA HIS A 138 -1.96 -7.64 10.97
C HIS A 138 -0.55 -7.43 10.40
N LEU A 139 -0.11 -6.17 10.41
CA LEU A 139 1.18 -5.75 9.86
C LEU A 139 2.35 -6.61 10.37
N GLU A 140 2.42 -6.84 11.68
CA GLU A 140 3.51 -7.59 12.33
C GLU A 140 3.53 -9.07 11.96
N GLU A 141 2.39 -9.64 11.58
CA GLU A 141 2.29 -11.03 11.15
C GLU A 141 2.71 -11.21 9.70
N LEU A 142 2.46 -10.18 8.86
CA LEU A 142 2.85 -10.17 7.44
C LEU A 142 4.31 -9.78 7.24
N ALA A 143 4.85 -8.90 8.09
CA ALA A 143 6.22 -8.42 8.02
C ALA A 143 6.81 -8.27 9.43
N SER A 144 7.49 -9.31 9.94
CA SER A 144 8.09 -9.33 11.27
C SER A 144 9.58 -9.03 11.26
N GLY A 145 10.11 -8.61 12.41
CA GLY A 145 11.55 -8.39 12.62
C GLY A 145 12.09 -7.09 12.02
N ASP A 146 13.40 -7.07 11.77
CA ASP A 146 14.09 -5.93 11.13
C ASP A 146 14.00 -6.06 9.60
N VAL A 147 13.02 -5.39 9.05
CA VAL A 147 12.71 -5.42 7.62
C VAL A 147 13.50 -4.35 6.88
N ILE A 148 14.01 -4.70 5.71
CA ILE A 148 14.48 -3.75 4.69
C ILE A 148 13.54 -3.87 3.50
N PHE A 149 12.90 -2.76 3.13
CA PHE A 149 12.14 -2.64 1.90
C PHE A 149 12.97 -1.85 0.88
N ALA A 150 13.07 -2.36 -0.34
CA ALA A 150 13.73 -1.66 -1.43
C ALA A 150 12.91 -1.80 -2.72
N ALA A 151 12.74 -0.70 -3.45
CA ALA A 151 12.06 -0.68 -4.73
C ALA A 151 12.79 0.26 -5.71
N THR A 152 12.72 -0.09 -7.00
CA THR A 152 13.24 0.76 -8.09
C THR A 152 12.14 0.93 -9.14
N GLY A 153 11.95 2.16 -9.60
CA GLY A 153 11.00 2.48 -10.65
C GLY A 153 11.42 1.91 -11.99
N VAL A 154 10.57 1.11 -12.63
CA VAL A 154 10.76 0.62 -14.00
C VAL A 154 10.06 1.54 -14.99
N THR A 155 8.83 1.89 -14.70
CA THR A 155 8.00 2.89 -15.41
C THR A 155 7.70 4.05 -14.47
N ASP A 156 7.30 5.20 -15.01
CA ASP A 156 6.86 6.32 -14.18
C ASP A 156 5.63 5.93 -13.35
N GLY A 157 5.74 6.08 -12.05
CA GLY A 157 4.68 5.84 -11.09
C GLY A 157 4.54 6.99 -10.09
N THR A 158 3.58 6.87 -9.17
CA THR A 158 3.35 7.86 -8.12
C THR A 158 4.47 7.85 -7.07
N LEU A 159 5.04 6.69 -6.79
CA LEU A 159 6.10 6.53 -5.79
C LEU A 159 7.49 6.83 -6.36
N LEU A 160 7.82 6.32 -7.55
CA LEU A 160 9.15 6.41 -8.16
C LEU A 160 9.05 6.75 -9.64
N LYS A 161 10.04 7.48 -10.15
CA LYS A 161 10.21 7.67 -11.60
C LYS A 161 10.78 6.41 -12.22
N GLY A 162 10.35 6.13 -13.45
CA GLY A 162 10.86 5.01 -14.24
C GLY A 162 12.27 5.23 -14.75
N VAL A 163 12.84 4.18 -15.30
CA VAL A 163 14.15 4.20 -15.98
C VAL A 163 14.08 5.13 -17.19
N LYS A 164 14.93 6.15 -17.22
CA LYS A 164 15.10 7.04 -18.37
C LYS A 164 16.41 6.70 -19.08
N ARG A 165 16.30 6.36 -20.35
CA ARG A 165 17.45 6.09 -21.23
C ARG A 165 17.71 7.29 -22.11
N ARG A 166 18.89 7.87 -22.00
CA ARG A 166 19.43 8.89 -22.90
C ARG A 166 20.60 8.31 -23.68
N ARG A 167 21.15 9.09 -24.64
CA ARG A 167 22.24 8.62 -25.50
C ARG A 167 23.42 8.06 -24.71
N ASP A 168 23.85 8.76 -23.69
CA ASP A 168 25.10 8.48 -22.99
C ASP A 168 24.89 8.12 -21.50
N CYS A 169 23.62 8.09 -21.06
CA CYS A 169 23.29 7.93 -19.64
C CYS A 169 21.94 7.21 -19.44
N ILE A 170 21.87 6.46 -18.35
CA ILE A 170 20.61 5.88 -17.83
C ILE A 170 20.39 6.45 -16.43
N THR A 171 19.20 6.97 -16.18
CA THR A 171 18.80 7.39 -14.82
C THR A 171 17.81 6.43 -14.22
N THR A 172 17.96 6.15 -12.93
CA THR A 172 17.07 5.32 -12.12
C THR A 172 16.69 6.04 -10.84
N GLU A 173 15.53 5.70 -10.31
CA GLU A 173 15.08 6.18 -9.02
C GLU A 173 14.68 5.00 -8.14
N SER A 174 15.19 4.98 -6.89
CA SER A 174 14.95 3.89 -5.94
C SER A 174 14.62 4.45 -4.57
N VAL A 175 13.86 3.69 -3.80
CA VAL A 175 13.65 3.93 -2.37
C VAL A 175 14.16 2.74 -1.58
N VAL A 176 14.83 3.02 -0.45
CA VAL A 176 15.26 1.99 0.51
C VAL A 176 14.82 2.43 1.91
N MET A 177 14.08 1.56 2.59
CA MET A 177 13.55 1.80 3.93
C MET A 177 14.02 0.70 4.87
N ARG A 178 14.23 1.04 6.16
CA ARG A 178 14.61 0.05 7.17
C ARG A 178 13.79 0.21 8.45
N ALA A 179 13.23 -0.89 8.93
CA ALA A 179 12.32 -0.90 10.07
C ALA A 179 13.02 -0.52 11.40
N SER A 180 14.21 -1.08 11.70
CA SER A 180 14.88 -0.83 12.98
C SER A 180 15.35 0.61 13.18
N THR A 181 15.47 1.40 12.12
CA THR A 181 15.94 2.79 12.18
C THR A 181 14.90 3.81 11.74
N GLY A 182 13.76 3.39 11.18
CA GLY A 182 12.77 4.28 10.56
C GLY A 182 13.34 5.10 9.40
N THR A 183 14.48 4.68 8.83
CA THR A 183 15.18 5.47 7.82
C THR A 183 14.61 5.20 6.44
N VAL A 184 14.29 6.27 5.72
CA VAL A 184 13.93 6.23 4.30
C VAL A 184 15.03 6.93 3.50
N ARG A 185 15.50 6.28 2.45
CA ARG A 185 16.49 6.83 1.51
C ARG A 185 15.94 6.82 0.11
N TRP A 186 15.94 7.98 -0.52
CA TRP A 186 15.68 8.12 -1.94
C TRP A 186 17.01 8.17 -2.67
N VAL A 187 17.19 7.29 -3.64
CA VAL A 187 18.44 7.15 -4.38
C VAL A 187 18.15 7.42 -5.85
N LYS A 188 18.72 8.50 -6.37
CA LYS A 188 18.74 8.76 -7.79
C LYS A 188 20.08 8.29 -8.35
N GLY A 189 20.06 7.32 -9.24
CA GLY A 189 21.24 6.78 -9.91
C GLY A 189 21.40 7.39 -11.30
N GLU A 190 22.63 7.79 -11.63
CA GLU A 190 23.04 8.20 -12.97
C GLU A 190 24.16 7.26 -13.45
N HIS A 191 23.86 6.49 -14.48
CA HIS A 191 24.75 5.45 -15.02
C HIS A 191 25.29 5.91 -16.37
N HIS A 192 26.51 6.40 -16.38
CA HIS A 192 27.18 6.88 -17.59
C HIS A 192 27.81 5.72 -18.36
N ARG A 193 27.77 5.75 -19.68
CA ARG A 193 28.43 4.76 -20.52
C ARG A 193 29.95 4.91 -20.48
N GLU A 194 30.43 6.15 -20.33
CA GLU A 194 31.84 6.47 -20.16
C GLU A 194 32.03 7.33 -18.91
N PRO A 195 33.13 7.13 -18.13
CA PRO A 195 33.43 7.96 -16.97
C PRO A 195 33.63 9.43 -17.37
N GLY A 196 33.03 10.36 -16.58
CA GLY A 196 33.21 11.80 -16.76
C GLY A 196 32.15 12.48 -17.64
N MET A 197 31.18 11.75 -18.21
CA MET A 197 30.02 12.36 -18.86
C MET A 197 28.96 12.77 -17.83
N THR A 198 28.19 13.81 -18.13
CA THR A 198 27.00 14.23 -17.36
C THR A 198 25.72 13.79 -18.05
N CYS A 199 24.71 13.45 -17.28
CA CYS A 199 23.37 13.14 -17.79
C CYS A 199 22.65 14.38 -18.31
#